data_bb82290d47d587d1a7f7a7b8f18644e7
#
_entry.id   bb82290d47d587d1a7f7a7b8f18644e7
#
_cell.length_a   1.000
_cell.length_b   1.000
_cell.length_c   1.000
_cell.angle_alpha   90.00
_cell.angle_beta   90.00
_cell.angle_gamma   90.00
#
_symmetry.space_group_name_H-M   'P 1'
#
loop_
_entity.id
_entity.type
_entity.pdbx_description
1 polymer ?
#
loop_
_entity_poly.entity_id
_entity_poly.type
_entity_poly.pdbx_seq_one_letter_code
_entity_poly.pdbx_strand_id
1 'polypeptide(L)'
;MKHFLLFIFLFSISLVSHAQNETQKLALLNSAKYFEIKSRANYTQAILKAKENGWPIRYKSKNNASVNLVGIDAFGQPKYLTTFADPIQAITINTNKVWPGGGLGFNLTGATDIMTNKLSIWDEGVPRPTHVEFGGKVVEKDNATKIVSHSTHVAGIMFSKGSNQLAKGMAYGIKGAYSYDWFDDESEMAAAAANGLLVSNHSYGNVAGWNFNDDSTRWEYNGKWNEKEDFKFGYYDDGAQAMDSIAFNASNYLIVKSAGNSRTSTGPKVGDTYWRRDENGKWYDAGKRPDSLSSNNAYETLPMDVNAKNILTVGAVQGIAAGYSKKEDAIMTSFSSWGPTDDGRIKPDIVTDGQSVYSTTNNNDSS
;
A
#
# COMPACT_ATOMS: atom_id res chain seq x y z
N MET A 1 21.26 -35.80 59.50
CA MET A 1 20.90 -34.64 58.61
C MET A 1 21.32 -34.99 57.20
N LYS A 2 20.33 -35.35 56.35
CA LYS A 2 20.56 -35.72 54.94
C LYS A 2 20.19 -34.49 54.08
N HIS A 3 21.16 -33.93 53.39
CA HIS A 3 20.89 -32.87 52.40
C HIS A 3 20.41 -33.50 51.09
N PHE A 4 19.17 -33.20 50.72
CA PHE A 4 18.59 -33.53 49.42
C PHE A 4 18.94 -32.42 48.43
N LEU A 5 19.85 -32.67 47.49
CA LEU A 5 20.12 -31.79 46.38
C LEU A 5 19.06 -32.02 45.30
N LEU A 6 18.17 -31.02 45.08
CA LEU A 6 17.20 -30.99 43.99
C LEU A 6 17.87 -30.46 42.76
N PHE A 7 18.21 -31.33 41.78
CA PHE A 7 18.64 -30.92 40.45
C PHE A 7 17.42 -30.51 39.63
N ILE A 8 17.21 -29.20 39.43
CA ILE A 8 16.25 -28.69 38.50
C ILE A 8 16.89 -28.73 37.09
N PHE A 9 16.49 -29.70 36.27
CA PHE A 9 16.78 -29.72 34.86
C PHE A 9 15.90 -28.65 34.15
N LEU A 10 16.45 -27.48 33.91
CA LEU A 10 15.88 -26.50 32.97
C LEU A 10 16.02 -27.02 31.55
N PHE A 11 14.96 -27.68 31.07
CA PHE A 11 14.79 -27.93 29.64
C PHE A 11 14.53 -26.58 28.97
N SER A 12 15.57 -25.93 28.46
CA SER A 12 15.42 -24.81 27.52
C SER A 12 14.89 -25.37 26.19
N ILE A 13 13.55 -25.38 26.06
CA ILE A 13 12.90 -25.55 24.76
C ILE A 13 13.21 -24.26 23.98
N SER A 14 14.24 -24.29 23.15
CA SER A 14 14.42 -23.28 22.12
C SER A 14 13.24 -23.42 21.15
N LEU A 15 12.22 -22.61 21.35
CA LEU A 15 11.18 -22.37 20.33
C LEU A 15 11.89 -21.71 19.15
N VAL A 16 12.36 -22.54 18.20
CA VAL A 16 12.73 -22.08 16.88
C VAL A 16 11.40 -21.67 16.24
N SER A 17 11.09 -20.38 16.34
CA SER A 17 9.97 -19.78 15.61
C SER A 17 10.30 -19.85 14.12
N HIS A 18 9.89 -20.90 13.45
CA HIS A 18 9.83 -20.92 12.00
C HIS A 18 8.69 -19.98 11.60
N ALA A 19 8.94 -19.07 10.65
CA ALA A 19 7.93 -18.13 10.17
C ALA A 19 6.66 -18.88 9.67
N GLN A 20 6.84 -20.04 9.02
CA GLN A 20 5.77 -20.96 8.59
C GLN A 20 6.25 -22.41 8.72
N ASN A 21 5.30 -23.33 8.92
CA ASN A 21 5.59 -24.77 8.76
C ASN A 21 5.65 -25.17 7.27
N GLU A 22 6.18 -26.36 6.97
CA GLU A 22 6.36 -26.82 5.58
C GLU A 22 5.03 -26.90 4.79
N THR A 23 3.91 -27.22 5.45
CA THR A 23 2.58 -27.23 4.81
C THR A 23 2.14 -25.83 4.41
N GLN A 24 2.30 -24.84 5.29
CA GLN A 24 1.99 -23.45 5.01
C GLN A 24 2.89 -22.88 3.90
N LYS A 25 4.19 -23.20 3.94
CA LYS A 25 5.12 -22.81 2.91
C LYS A 25 4.74 -23.37 1.53
N LEU A 26 4.37 -24.65 1.46
CA LEU A 26 3.90 -25.28 0.23
C LEU A 26 2.60 -24.64 -0.28
N ALA A 27 1.66 -24.34 0.62
CA ALA A 27 0.42 -23.65 0.28
C ALA A 27 0.69 -22.25 -0.32
N LEU A 28 1.62 -21.50 0.26
CA LEU A 28 2.04 -20.19 -0.24
C LEU A 28 2.70 -20.26 -1.61
N LEU A 29 3.58 -21.23 -1.84
CA LEU A 29 4.22 -21.42 -3.15
C LEU A 29 3.21 -21.83 -4.23
N ASN A 30 2.22 -22.66 -3.90
CA ASN A 30 1.12 -22.99 -4.81
C ASN A 30 0.23 -21.78 -5.09
N SER A 31 -0.07 -20.98 -4.06
CA SER A 31 -0.81 -19.73 -4.22
C SER A 31 -0.05 -18.72 -5.08
N ALA A 32 1.26 -18.56 -4.88
CA ALA A 32 2.10 -17.68 -5.69
C ALA A 32 2.00 -18.06 -7.19
N LYS A 33 2.15 -19.33 -7.53
CA LYS A 33 2.02 -19.82 -8.91
C LYS A 33 0.61 -19.62 -9.48
N TYR A 34 -0.43 -19.83 -8.67
CA TYR A 34 -1.80 -19.60 -9.08
C TYR A 34 -2.06 -18.11 -9.37
N PHE A 35 -1.63 -17.21 -8.47
CA PHE A 35 -1.78 -15.78 -8.64
C PHE A 35 -0.99 -15.25 -9.83
N GLU A 36 0.25 -15.71 -10.05
CA GLU A 36 1.05 -15.35 -11.22
C GLU A 36 0.31 -15.69 -12.53
N ILE A 37 -0.20 -16.91 -12.66
CA ILE A 37 -0.94 -17.33 -13.85
C ILE A 37 -2.21 -16.49 -14.03
N LYS A 38 -2.95 -16.26 -12.94
CA LYS A 38 -4.20 -15.48 -12.94
C LYS A 38 -3.94 -14.01 -13.33
N SER A 39 -2.97 -13.37 -12.70
CA SER A 39 -2.60 -11.98 -12.94
C SER A 39 -2.14 -11.75 -14.38
N ARG A 40 -1.21 -12.56 -14.89
CA ARG A 40 -0.71 -12.46 -16.27
C ARG A 40 -1.82 -12.69 -17.32
N ALA A 41 -2.70 -13.67 -17.09
CA ALA A 41 -3.84 -13.90 -17.98
C ALA A 41 -4.80 -12.71 -17.97
N ASN A 42 -5.12 -12.15 -16.79
CA ASN A 42 -5.98 -10.99 -16.63
C ASN A 42 -5.37 -9.75 -17.29
N TYR A 43 -4.07 -9.47 -17.07
CA TYR A 43 -3.38 -8.35 -17.68
C TYR A 43 -3.32 -8.47 -19.22
N THR A 44 -3.07 -9.68 -19.75
CA THR A 44 -3.09 -9.92 -21.20
C THR A 44 -4.46 -9.59 -21.79
N GLN A 45 -5.54 -10.00 -21.14
CA GLN A 45 -6.88 -9.64 -21.55
C GLN A 45 -7.15 -8.13 -21.45
N ALA A 46 -6.65 -7.47 -20.39
CA ALA A 46 -6.77 -6.02 -20.24
C ALA A 46 -6.10 -5.26 -21.37
N ILE A 47 -4.91 -5.67 -21.82
CA ILE A 47 -4.20 -5.04 -22.96
C ILE A 47 -4.97 -5.21 -24.27
N LEU A 48 -5.56 -6.39 -24.51
CA LEU A 48 -6.39 -6.61 -25.70
C LEU A 48 -7.63 -5.70 -25.68
N LYS A 49 -8.37 -5.68 -24.58
CA LYS A 49 -9.54 -4.81 -24.42
C LYS A 49 -9.18 -3.33 -24.42
N ALA A 50 -8.01 -2.95 -23.88
CA ALA A 50 -7.53 -1.58 -23.94
C ALA A 50 -7.37 -1.09 -25.40
N LYS A 51 -6.83 -1.93 -26.27
CA LYS A 51 -6.70 -1.65 -27.69
C LYS A 51 -8.04 -1.53 -28.39
N GLU A 52 -9.00 -2.37 -28.06
CA GLU A 52 -10.36 -2.38 -28.63
C GLU A 52 -11.18 -1.18 -28.16
N ASN A 53 -11.11 -0.83 -26.89
CA ASN A 53 -11.99 0.16 -26.26
C ASN A 53 -11.31 1.52 -26.03
N GLY A 54 -10.04 1.69 -26.45
CA GLY A 54 -9.28 2.93 -26.26
C GLY A 54 -8.97 3.23 -24.79
N TRP A 55 -8.77 2.20 -23.96
CA TRP A 55 -8.38 2.41 -22.58
C TRP A 55 -6.92 2.85 -22.52
N PRO A 56 -6.59 3.92 -21.78
CA PRO A 56 -5.19 4.30 -21.61
C PRO A 56 -4.47 3.22 -20.78
N ILE A 57 -3.32 2.77 -21.25
CA ILE A 57 -2.48 1.85 -20.49
C ILE A 57 -1.85 2.56 -19.30
N ARG A 58 -1.58 3.87 -19.45
CA ARG A 58 -1.02 4.74 -18.41
C ARG A 58 -1.45 6.18 -18.63
N TYR A 59 -1.68 6.92 -17.52
CA TYR A 59 -1.91 8.38 -17.55
C TYR A 59 -1.54 9.02 -16.21
N LYS A 60 -1.55 10.37 -16.14
CA LYS A 60 -1.34 11.14 -14.92
C LYS A 60 -2.66 11.61 -14.34
N SER A 61 -2.78 11.58 -13.00
CA SER A 61 -3.90 12.16 -12.26
C SER A 61 -3.64 13.62 -11.92
N LYS A 62 -4.69 14.34 -11.48
CA LYS A 62 -4.62 15.76 -11.08
C LYS A 62 -3.48 16.11 -10.09
N ASN A 63 -3.03 15.15 -9.30
CA ASN A 63 -1.93 15.32 -8.35
C ASN A 63 -0.60 14.78 -8.91
N ASN A 64 -0.49 14.66 -10.23
CA ASN A 64 0.67 14.10 -10.93
C ASN A 64 1.00 12.65 -10.53
N ALA A 65 0.12 11.95 -9.84
CA ALA A 65 0.29 10.54 -9.55
C ALA A 65 0.14 9.71 -10.84
N SER A 66 0.97 8.67 -10.99
CA SER A 66 0.84 7.75 -12.10
C SER A 66 -0.36 6.83 -11.90
N VAL A 67 -1.13 6.63 -12.98
CA VAL A 67 -2.24 5.68 -13.03
C VAL A 67 -1.92 4.66 -14.12
N ASN A 68 -1.91 3.37 -13.78
CA ASN A 68 -1.53 2.30 -14.70
C ASN A 68 -2.62 1.22 -14.76
N LEU A 69 -2.92 0.74 -15.96
CA LEU A 69 -3.78 -0.41 -16.18
C LEU A 69 -3.06 -1.68 -15.70
N VAL A 70 -3.68 -2.45 -14.81
CA VAL A 70 -3.09 -3.68 -14.27
C VAL A 70 -3.95 -4.93 -14.52
N GLY A 71 -5.17 -4.76 -15.02
CA GLY A 71 -6.05 -5.88 -15.28
C GLY A 71 -7.44 -5.45 -15.68
N ILE A 72 -8.37 -6.39 -15.59
CA ILE A 72 -9.82 -6.18 -15.66
C ILE A 72 -10.45 -6.66 -14.35
N ASP A 73 -11.50 -5.96 -13.91
CA ASP A 73 -12.26 -6.32 -12.72
C ASP A 73 -13.28 -7.46 -12.99
N ALA A 74 -14.00 -7.89 -11.95
CA ALA A 74 -15.01 -8.96 -12.05
C ALA A 74 -16.16 -8.65 -13.02
N PHE A 75 -16.31 -7.40 -13.45
CA PHE A 75 -17.35 -6.94 -14.38
C PHE A 75 -16.80 -6.65 -15.78
N GLY A 76 -15.52 -7.01 -16.02
CA GLY A 76 -14.86 -6.83 -17.30
C GLY A 76 -14.41 -5.39 -17.58
N GLN A 77 -14.45 -4.48 -16.58
CA GLN A 77 -13.98 -3.10 -16.68
C GLN A 77 -12.49 -3.00 -16.39
N PRO A 78 -11.78 -1.96 -16.89
CA PRO A 78 -10.36 -1.82 -16.64
C PRO A 78 -10.06 -1.54 -15.16
N LYS A 79 -9.13 -2.31 -14.58
CA LYS A 79 -8.60 -2.13 -13.24
C LYS A 79 -7.33 -1.28 -13.32
N TYR A 80 -7.31 -0.14 -12.61
CA TYR A 80 -6.16 0.77 -12.54
C TYR A 80 -5.63 0.86 -11.12
N LEU A 81 -4.31 0.95 -10.98
CA LEU A 81 -3.62 1.32 -9.74
C LEU A 81 -3.05 2.74 -9.82
N THR A 82 -3.00 3.41 -8.68
CA THR A 82 -2.38 4.73 -8.49
C THR A 82 -1.67 4.81 -7.15
N THR A 83 -0.72 5.75 -7.02
CA THR A 83 0.10 5.96 -5.81
C THR A 83 -0.52 6.94 -4.84
N PHE A 84 -0.16 6.80 -3.55
CA PHE A 84 -0.58 7.69 -2.46
C PHE A 84 0.63 8.04 -1.59
N ALA A 85 0.99 9.33 -1.39
CA ALA A 85 2.16 9.74 -0.59
C ALA A 85 1.96 11.03 0.19
N ASP A 86 2.64 11.10 1.38
CA ASP A 86 2.90 12.37 2.12
C ASP A 86 3.79 12.20 3.39
N PRO A 87 4.56 13.23 3.90
CA PRO A 87 5.50 13.16 5.02
C PRO A 87 5.19 13.93 6.32
N ILE A 88 5.52 13.45 7.46
CA ILE A 88 6.07 13.78 8.81
C ILE A 88 5.77 12.59 9.73
N GLN A 89 6.75 11.83 10.18
CA GLN A 89 6.40 10.47 10.54
C GLN A 89 6.77 10.04 11.98
N ALA A 90 8.04 10.13 12.36
CA ALA A 90 8.52 9.42 13.55
C ALA A 90 7.99 10.00 14.87
N ILE A 91 7.73 11.30 14.93
CA ILE A 91 7.25 11.98 16.14
C ILE A 91 5.76 11.73 16.33
N THR A 92 4.99 11.82 15.25
CA THR A 92 3.53 11.60 15.27
C THR A 92 3.15 10.25 15.88
N ILE A 93 3.87 9.18 15.50
CA ILE A 93 3.59 7.82 15.97
C ILE A 93 4.54 7.36 17.10
N ASN A 94 5.33 8.29 17.65
CA ASN A 94 6.26 8.04 18.74
C ASN A 94 7.36 6.98 18.43
N THR A 95 7.66 6.70 17.17
CA THR A 95 8.76 5.80 16.77
C THR A 95 10.12 6.30 17.27
N ASN A 96 10.32 7.62 17.29
CA ASN A 96 11.51 8.25 17.85
C ASN A 96 11.74 7.89 19.33
N LYS A 97 10.70 7.54 20.09
CA LYS A 97 10.83 7.16 21.52
C LYS A 97 11.39 5.75 21.72
N VAL A 98 11.32 4.88 20.71
CA VAL A 98 11.91 3.52 20.78
C VAL A 98 13.31 3.46 20.16
N TRP A 99 13.78 4.53 19.53
CA TRP A 99 15.14 4.64 19.05
C TRP A 99 16.16 4.81 20.18
N PRO A 100 17.47 4.61 19.93
CA PRO A 100 18.52 4.94 20.90
C PRO A 100 18.36 6.37 21.44
N GLY A 101 18.26 6.50 22.76
CA GLY A 101 18.07 7.80 23.42
C GLY A 101 16.62 8.32 23.42
N GLY A 102 15.63 7.57 22.93
CA GLY A 102 14.23 7.99 22.79
C GLY A 102 13.39 8.02 24.08
N GLY A 103 13.96 7.59 25.22
CA GLY A 103 13.36 7.75 26.55
C GLY A 103 12.49 6.57 27.03
N LEU A 104 12.14 5.58 26.17
CA LEU A 104 11.42 4.36 26.57
C LEU A 104 12.35 3.19 26.92
N GLY A 105 13.66 3.39 26.95
CA GLY A 105 14.63 2.34 27.28
C GLY A 105 14.89 1.31 26.18
N PHE A 106 14.32 1.51 24.98
CA PHE A 106 14.56 0.69 23.80
C PHE A 106 15.71 1.25 22.96
N ASN A 107 16.29 0.39 22.10
CA ASN A 107 17.31 0.77 21.12
C ASN A 107 16.97 0.14 19.76
N LEU A 108 15.75 0.34 19.28
CA LEU A 108 15.23 -0.30 18.08
C LEU A 108 15.58 0.57 16.85
N THR A 109 16.40 0.03 15.96
CA THR A 109 16.80 0.68 14.71
C THR A 109 16.52 -0.16 13.47
N GLY A 110 16.10 -1.42 13.65
CA GLY A 110 16.02 -2.42 12.60
C GLY A 110 17.34 -3.10 12.24
N ALA A 111 18.45 -2.78 12.92
CA ALA A 111 19.81 -3.20 12.54
C ALA A 111 20.15 -4.68 12.83
N THR A 112 19.22 -5.48 13.32
CA THR A 112 19.46 -6.90 13.63
C THR A 112 19.58 -7.74 12.35
N ASP A 113 20.45 -8.76 12.36
CA ASP A 113 20.64 -9.65 11.20
C ASP A 113 19.36 -10.40 10.82
N ILE A 114 18.51 -10.72 11.81
CA ILE A 114 17.21 -11.37 11.59
C ILE A 114 16.25 -10.53 10.76
N MET A 115 16.41 -9.20 10.75
CA MET A 115 15.58 -8.27 9.98
C MET A 115 16.12 -7.98 8.58
N THR A 116 17.29 -8.50 8.24
CA THR A 116 17.87 -8.31 6.90
C THR A 116 16.98 -8.96 5.85
N ASN A 117 16.51 -8.15 4.88
CA ASN A 117 15.58 -8.58 3.82
C ASN A 117 14.24 -9.16 4.34
N LYS A 118 13.80 -8.72 5.51
CA LYS A 118 12.49 -9.08 6.09
C LYS A 118 11.47 -7.95 5.98
N LEU A 119 11.89 -6.82 5.45
CA LEU A 119 11.06 -5.66 5.09
C LEU A 119 11.06 -5.53 3.57
N SER A 120 9.91 -5.20 3.00
CA SER A 120 9.77 -4.97 1.57
C SER A 120 8.86 -3.80 1.24
N ILE A 121 9.00 -3.29 0.02
CA ILE A 121 8.15 -2.29 -0.59
C ILE A 121 7.65 -2.82 -1.94
N TRP A 122 6.35 -2.72 -2.18
CA TRP A 122 5.72 -2.78 -3.50
C TRP A 122 5.23 -1.39 -3.87
N ASP A 123 5.53 -0.94 -5.09
CA ASP A 123 5.14 0.40 -5.54
C ASP A 123 5.12 0.48 -7.09
N GLU A 124 4.94 1.66 -7.67
CA GLU A 124 4.92 1.90 -9.13
C GLU A 124 6.21 1.47 -9.85
N GLY A 125 7.30 1.25 -9.13
CA GLY A 125 8.62 0.88 -9.62
C GLY A 125 9.66 1.00 -8.51
N VAL A 126 10.95 1.00 -8.89
CA VAL A 126 12.08 0.86 -7.96
C VAL A 126 12.37 2.18 -7.24
N PRO A 127 12.61 2.17 -5.91
CA PRO A 127 13.31 3.26 -5.23
C PRO A 127 14.70 3.47 -5.85
N ARG A 128 15.18 4.71 -5.93
CA ARG A 128 16.53 5.00 -6.45
C ARG A 128 17.62 4.32 -5.62
N PRO A 129 18.23 3.20 -6.06
CA PRO A 129 19.12 2.41 -5.20
C PRO A 129 20.44 3.12 -4.91
N THR A 130 20.85 4.06 -5.78
CA THR A 130 22.08 4.88 -5.60
C THR A 130 21.91 6.07 -4.67
N HIS A 131 20.66 6.31 -4.16
CA HIS A 131 20.44 7.46 -3.27
C HIS A 131 21.30 7.35 -2.00
N VAL A 132 21.96 8.46 -1.64
CA VAL A 132 22.91 8.52 -0.51
C VAL A 132 22.30 8.02 0.81
N GLU A 133 21.02 8.23 1.03
CA GLU A 133 20.30 7.79 2.24
C GLU A 133 20.09 6.28 2.32
N PHE A 134 20.19 5.55 1.22
CA PHE A 134 19.96 4.10 1.23
C PHE A 134 21.23 3.29 1.45
N GLY A 135 22.38 3.74 0.93
CA GLY A 135 23.64 3.06 1.18
C GLY A 135 23.66 1.58 0.77
N GLY A 136 23.00 1.23 -0.35
CA GLY A 136 22.92 -0.14 -0.87
C GLY A 136 21.87 -1.05 -0.21
N LYS A 137 20.95 -0.51 0.58
CA LYS A 137 19.89 -1.28 1.25
C LYS A 137 18.78 -1.78 0.32
N VAL A 138 18.56 -1.14 -0.82
CA VAL A 138 17.52 -1.51 -1.78
C VAL A 138 17.95 -2.74 -2.55
N VAL A 139 17.18 -3.83 -2.46
CA VAL A 139 17.40 -5.09 -3.16
C VAL A 139 16.20 -5.34 -4.07
N GLU A 140 16.36 -5.02 -5.35
CA GLU A 140 15.35 -5.19 -6.37
C GLU A 140 15.15 -6.70 -6.67
N LYS A 141 13.91 -7.16 -6.91
CA LYS A 141 13.55 -8.58 -6.93
C LYS A 141 12.82 -9.06 -8.18
N ASP A 142 12.20 -8.19 -8.94
CA ASP A 142 11.34 -8.51 -10.09
C ASP A 142 11.89 -8.00 -11.43
N ASN A 143 13.15 -7.55 -11.44
CA ASN A 143 13.84 -6.95 -12.60
C ASN A 143 13.21 -5.64 -13.07
N ALA A 144 12.48 -4.94 -12.21
CA ALA A 144 11.98 -3.62 -12.49
C ALA A 144 13.15 -2.63 -12.61
N THR A 145 13.14 -1.85 -13.68
CA THR A 145 14.22 -0.87 -13.97
C THR A 145 13.77 0.58 -13.86
N LYS A 146 12.46 0.80 -13.74
CA LYS A 146 11.88 2.12 -13.68
C LYS A 146 12.07 2.72 -12.29
N ILE A 147 12.99 3.68 -12.15
CA ILE A 147 13.16 4.45 -10.93
C ILE A 147 12.02 5.46 -10.80
N VAL A 148 11.35 5.47 -9.65
CA VAL A 148 10.17 6.30 -9.39
C VAL A 148 10.36 7.17 -8.15
N SER A 149 9.91 8.42 -8.22
CA SER A 149 10.01 9.36 -7.10
C SER A 149 9.18 8.90 -5.90
N HIS A 150 7.98 8.38 -6.16
CA HIS A 150 7.10 7.88 -5.11
C HIS A 150 7.73 6.71 -4.35
N SER A 151 8.18 5.67 -5.05
CA SER A 151 8.86 4.53 -4.43
C SER A 151 10.10 4.95 -3.63
N THR A 152 10.88 5.92 -4.17
CA THR A 152 12.05 6.48 -3.49
C THR A 152 11.64 7.18 -2.20
N HIS A 153 10.57 7.97 -2.23
CA HIS A 153 10.05 8.69 -1.09
C HIS A 153 9.55 7.73 0.00
N VAL A 154 8.76 6.74 -0.35
CA VAL A 154 8.24 5.71 0.58
C VAL A 154 9.38 4.92 1.21
N ALA A 155 10.36 4.46 0.41
CA ALA A 155 11.55 3.77 0.92
C ALA A 155 12.34 4.63 1.91
N GLY A 156 12.42 5.95 1.68
CA GLY A 156 13.04 6.89 2.60
C GLY A 156 12.34 6.93 3.95
N ILE A 157 11.01 7.01 3.98
CA ILE A 157 10.23 6.96 5.22
C ILE A 157 10.49 5.65 5.96
N MET A 158 10.59 4.55 5.23
CA MET A 158 10.79 3.23 5.83
C MET A 158 12.21 3.08 6.41
N PHE A 159 13.27 3.42 5.64
CA PHE A 159 14.61 3.01 6.04
C PHE A 159 15.77 3.93 5.64
N SER A 160 15.56 5.22 5.28
CA SER A 160 16.70 6.11 5.07
C SER A 160 17.56 6.22 6.33
N LYS A 161 18.88 6.25 6.15
CA LYS A 161 19.84 6.19 7.27
C LYS A 161 19.86 7.46 8.12
N GLY A 162 19.31 8.58 7.62
CA GLY A 162 19.22 9.84 8.32
C GLY A 162 20.51 10.67 8.24
N SER A 163 21.22 10.68 7.09
CA SER A 163 22.26 11.68 6.82
C SER A 163 21.66 13.07 6.91
N ASN A 164 20.47 13.25 6.36
CA ASN A 164 19.57 14.34 6.73
C ASN A 164 18.60 13.84 7.82
N GLN A 165 18.74 14.40 9.03
CA GLN A 165 17.97 13.97 10.19
C GLN A 165 16.45 14.15 10.01
N LEU A 166 16.00 15.12 9.18
CA LEU A 166 14.59 15.34 8.87
C LEU A 166 13.99 14.22 8.00
N ALA A 167 14.83 13.56 7.20
CA ALA A 167 14.43 12.45 6.34
C ALA A 167 14.74 11.07 6.93
N LYS A 168 15.06 10.98 8.23
CA LYS A 168 15.44 9.72 8.88
C LYS A 168 14.28 8.72 8.87
N GLY A 169 14.52 7.54 8.33
CA GLY A 169 13.52 6.46 8.22
C GLY A 169 13.23 5.77 9.54
N MET A 170 12.06 5.14 9.63
CA MET A 170 11.58 4.46 10.84
C MET A 170 12.52 3.32 11.28
N ALA A 171 12.93 2.49 10.32
CA ALA A 171 13.88 1.39 10.50
C ALA A 171 15.27 1.74 9.90
N TYR A 172 15.79 2.92 10.22
CA TYR A 172 17.00 3.50 9.61
C TYR A 172 18.24 2.61 9.67
N GLY A 173 18.29 1.66 10.57
CA GLY A 173 19.42 0.74 10.76
C GLY A 173 19.29 -0.58 9.97
N ILE A 174 18.19 -0.85 9.27
CA ILE A 174 18.03 -2.09 8.51
C ILE A 174 19.16 -2.26 7.50
N LYS A 175 19.62 -3.51 7.27
CA LYS A 175 20.74 -3.81 6.38
C LYS A 175 20.34 -4.02 4.92
N GLY A 176 19.10 -4.42 4.68
CA GLY A 176 18.53 -4.64 3.35
C GLY A 176 17.02 -4.73 3.38
N ALA A 177 16.37 -4.22 2.35
CA ALA A 177 14.94 -4.31 2.12
C ALA A 177 14.66 -4.69 0.67
N TYR A 178 13.70 -5.57 0.43
CA TYR A 178 13.29 -5.95 -0.92
C TYR A 178 12.44 -4.86 -1.56
N SER A 179 12.59 -4.71 -2.86
CA SER A 179 11.77 -3.82 -3.69
C SER A 179 11.20 -4.59 -4.86
N TYR A 180 9.93 -4.35 -5.15
CA TYR A 180 9.15 -4.89 -6.25
C TYR A 180 8.36 -3.75 -6.90
N ASP A 181 8.01 -3.89 -8.18
CA ASP A 181 6.94 -3.08 -8.73
C ASP A 181 5.56 -3.67 -8.35
N TRP A 182 4.48 -3.07 -8.75
CA TRP A 182 3.12 -3.51 -8.38
C TRP A 182 2.47 -4.50 -9.35
N PHE A 183 3.20 -4.95 -10.37
CA PHE A 183 2.72 -6.01 -11.24
C PHE A 183 2.99 -7.37 -10.60
N ASP A 184 2.02 -8.28 -10.67
CA ASP A 184 2.09 -9.61 -10.06
C ASP A 184 2.25 -9.61 -8.51
N ASP A 185 1.90 -8.49 -7.83
CA ASP A 185 2.14 -8.26 -6.40
C ASP A 185 1.61 -9.39 -5.49
N GLU A 186 0.44 -9.95 -5.76
CA GLU A 186 -0.15 -11.06 -4.99
C GLU A 186 0.71 -12.33 -5.08
N SER A 187 1.24 -12.64 -6.27
CA SER A 187 2.14 -13.76 -6.50
C SER A 187 3.46 -13.59 -5.76
N GLU A 188 4.04 -12.40 -5.87
CA GLU A 188 5.31 -12.05 -5.25
C GLU A 188 5.22 -11.99 -3.73
N MET A 189 4.13 -11.42 -3.17
CA MET A 189 3.84 -11.46 -1.75
C MET A 189 3.78 -12.90 -1.22
N ALA A 190 3.07 -13.79 -1.91
CA ALA A 190 2.96 -15.19 -1.50
C ALA A 190 4.32 -15.89 -1.53
N ALA A 191 5.12 -15.67 -2.59
CA ALA A 191 6.47 -16.22 -2.72
C ALA A 191 7.44 -15.65 -1.67
N ALA A 192 7.39 -14.35 -1.42
CA ALA A 192 8.22 -13.67 -0.41
C ALA A 192 7.85 -14.13 1.01
N ALA A 193 6.55 -14.26 1.30
CA ALA A 193 6.05 -14.80 2.56
C ALA A 193 6.53 -16.24 2.80
N ALA A 194 6.47 -17.12 1.77
CA ALA A 194 7.00 -18.49 1.85
C ALA A 194 8.51 -18.54 2.17
N ASN A 195 9.24 -17.47 1.82
CA ASN A 195 10.67 -17.29 2.13
C ASN A 195 10.91 -16.49 3.42
N GLY A 196 9.86 -16.29 4.22
CA GLY A 196 9.93 -15.70 5.55
C GLY A 196 10.05 -14.17 5.56
N LEU A 197 9.45 -13.48 4.59
CA LEU A 197 9.19 -12.04 4.69
C LEU A 197 8.30 -11.77 5.91
N LEU A 198 8.55 -10.67 6.62
CA LEU A 198 7.81 -10.32 7.85
C LEU A 198 6.92 -9.10 7.70
N VAL A 199 7.32 -8.11 6.91
CA VAL A 199 6.54 -6.86 6.76
C VAL A 199 6.65 -6.35 5.33
N SER A 200 5.54 -5.94 4.76
CA SER A 200 5.51 -5.24 3.47
C SER A 200 4.72 -3.94 3.54
N ASN A 201 5.13 -2.97 2.72
CA ASN A 201 4.43 -1.71 2.53
C ASN A 201 3.87 -1.62 1.12
N HIS A 202 2.59 -1.22 1.02
CA HIS A 202 1.84 -1.04 -0.24
C HIS A 202 1.16 0.32 -0.22
N SER A 203 1.83 1.34 -0.80
CA SER A 203 1.32 2.71 -0.83
C SER A 203 0.62 3.04 -2.15
N TYR A 204 -0.18 2.13 -2.66
CA TYR A 204 -0.96 2.23 -3.89
C TYR A 204 -2.33 1.55 -3.71
N GLY A 205 -3.25 1.81 -4.62
CA GLY A 205 -4.56 1.17 -4.60
C GLY A 205 -5.35 1.40 -5.88
N ASN A 206 -6.52 0.80 -5.95
CA ASN A 206 -7.42 0.86 -7.10
C ASN A 206 -7.98 2.26 -7.31
N VAL A 207 -8.14 2.65 -8.57
CA VAL A 207 -8.85 3.87 -8.93
C VAL A 207 -10.35 3.60 -8.81
N ALA A 208 -11.02 4.35 -7.95
CA ALA A 208 -12.46 4.27 -7.71
C ALA A 208 -13.09 5.67 -7.69
N GLY A 209 -14.38 5.75 -7.99
CA GLY A 209 -15.15 6.97 -7.97
C GLY A 209 -14.66 8.00 -9.00
N TRP A 210 -14.49 9.22 -8.57
CA TRP A 210 -14.07 10.33 -9.41
C TRP A 210 -12.55 10.42 -9.53
N ASN A 211 -12.06 10.63 -10.73
CA ASN A 211 -10.68 10.93 -11.02
C ASN A 211 -10.59 12.03 -12.08
N PHE A 212 -9.71 13.02 -11.89
CA PHE A 212 -9.38 13.96 -12.95
C PHE A 212 -8.19 13.42 -13.73
N ASN A 213 -8.37 13.26 -15.03
CA ASN A 213 -7.34 12.81 -15.94
C ASN A 213 -6.64 14.04 -16.53
N ASP A 214 -5.39 14.30 -16.10
CA ASP A 214 -4.62 15.46 -16.51
C ASP A 214 -4.23 15.39 -17.99
N ASP A 215 -3.94 14.21 -18.52
CA ASP A 215 -3.53 14.03 -19.93
C ASP A 215 -4.69 14.35 -20.87
N SER A 216 -5.91 14.01 -20.48
CA SER A 216 -7.14 14.28 -21.25
C SER A 216 -7.88 15.54 -20.77
N THR A 217 -7.40 16.18 -19.72
CA THR A 217 -7.97 17.42 -19.12
C THR A 217 -9.48 17.28 -18.85
N ARG A 218 -9.90 16.18 -18.21
CA ARG A 218 -11.32 15.89 -18.00
C ARG A 218 -11.59 15.13 -16.69
N TRP A 219 -12.78 15.30 -16.16
CA TRP A 219 -13.27 14.49 -15.04
C TRP A 219 -13.80 13.14 -15.56
N GLU A 220 -13.37 12.06 -14.93
CA GLU A 220 -13.76 10.69 -15.22
C GLU A 220 -14.42 10.06 -14.00
N TYR A 221 -15.60 9.45 -14.21
CA TYR A 221 -16.29 8.63 -13.20
C TYR A 221 -16.03 7.16 -13.48
N ASN A 222 -15.46 6.46 -12.51
CA ASN A 222 -14.98 5.08 -12.66
C ASN A 222 -16.00 4.01 -12.24
N GLY A 223 -17.16 4.40 -11.71
CA GLY A 223 -18.28 3.47 -11.44
C GLY A 223 -18.87 2.88 -12.72
N LYS A 224 -19.59 1.77 -12.60
CA LYS A 224 -20.28 1.14 -13.72
C LYS A 224 -21.25 2.11 -14.39
N TRP A 225 -21.51 1.88 -15.67
CA TRP A 225 -22.32 2.75 -16.54
C TRP A 225 -23.72 3.08 -15.99
N ASN A 226 -24.32 2.22 -15.17
CA ASN A 226 -25.65 2.38 -14.57
C ASN A 226 -25.65 2.67 -13.07
N GLU A 227 -24.48 2.83 -12.44
CA GLU A 227 -24.36 3.09 -11.01
C GLU A 227 -24.34 4.58 -10.69
N LYS A 228 -24.87 4.94 -9.52
CA LYS A 228 -24.82 6.29 -8.94
C LYS A 228 -23.66 6.44 -7.95
N GLU A 229 -23.21 5.35 -7.41
CA GLU A 229 -22.05 5.20 -6.53
C GLU A 229 -21.14 4.11 -7.09
N ASP A 230 -19.84 4.26 -6.93
CA ASP A 230 -18.90 3.28 -7.47
C ASP A 230 -18.82 2.07 -6.54
N PHE A 231 -19.26 0.92 -6.99
CA PHE A 231 -19.27 -0.34 -6.22
C PHE A 231 -17.91 -0.74 -5.66
N LYS A 232 -16.81 -0.19 -6.20
CA LYS A 232 -15.47 -0.49 -5.75
C LYS A 232 -15.15 0.04 -4.33
N PHE A 233 -15.94 0.98 -3.84
CA PHE A 233 -15.82 1.44 -2.48
C PHE A 233 -16.47 0.44 -1.52
N GLY A 234 -15.74 0.05 -0.48
CA GLY A 234 -16.20 -0.92 0.52
C GLY A 234 -16.15 -2.38 0.09
N TYR A 235 -16.04 -2.66 -1.22
CA TYR A 235 -16.17 -3.99 -1.81
C TYR A 235 -14.96 -4.88 -1.49
N TYR A 236 -15.25 -6.10 -1.03
CA TYR A 236 -14.26 -7.16 -0.80
C TYR A 236 -14.05 -7.96 -2.09
N ASP A 237 -13.03 -7.61 -2.85
CA ASP A 237 -12.71 -8.21 -4.15
C ASP A 237 -11.80 -9.44 -4.05
N ASP A 238 -11.42 -9.97 -5.19
CA ASP A 238 -10.48 -11.10 -5.28
C ASP A 238 -9.04 -10.75 -4.83
N GLY A 239 -8.62 -9.49 -4.97
CA GLY A 239 -7.37 -8.99 -4.41
C GLY A 239 -7.37 -8.98 -2.88
N ALA A 240 -8.47 -8.52 -2.26
CA ALA A 240 -8.66 -8.61 -0.82
C ALA A 240 -8.65 -10.07 -0.32
N GLN A 241 -9.30 -10.98 -1.06
CA GLN A 241 -9.29 -12.42 -0.77
C GLN A 241 -7.88 -13.03 -0.88
N ALA A 242 -7.11 -12.63 -1.89
CA ALA A 242 -5.74 -13.09 -2.08
C ALA A 242 -4.85 -12.68 -0.90
N MET A 243 -4.90 -11.42 -0.49
CA MET A 243 -4.15 -10.93 0.68
C MET A 243 -4.54 -11.67 1.97
N ASP A 244 -5.83 -11.90 2.21
CA ASP A 244 -6.31 -12.67 3.36
C ASP A 244 -5.81 -14.13 3.32
N SER A 245 -5.77 -14.74 2.16
CA SER A 245 -5.25 -16.10 1.97
C SER A 245 -3.73 -16.19 2.23
N ILE A 246 -2.97 -15.17 1.81
CA ILE A 246 -1.55 -15.05 2.09
C ILE A 246 -1.33 -14.87 3.60
N ALA A 247 -2.03 -13.93 4.23
CA ALA A 247 -1.92 -13.66 5.65
C ALA A 247 -2.30 -14.88 6.52
N PHE A 248 -3.33 -15.63 6.12
CA PHE A 248 -3.74 -16.86 6.81
C PHE A 248 -2.63 -17.93 6.81
N ASN A 249 -1.93 -18.11 5.69
CA ASN A 249 -0.86 -19.09 5.54
C ASN A 249 0.51 -18.57 6.03
N ALA A 250 0.64 -17.28 6.26
CA ALA A 250 1.87 -16.61 6.70
C ALA A 250 1.62 -15.78 7.96
N SER A 251 1.30 -16.43 9.07
CA SER A 251 0.84 -15.81 10.33
C SER A 251 1.83 -14.80 10.94
N ASN A 252 3.09 -14.81 10.54
CA ASN A 252 4.11 -13.85 10.96
C ASN A 252 4.40 -12.75 9.92
N TYR A 253 3.66 -12.73 8.82
CA TYR A 253 3.79 -11.73 7.78
C TYR A 253 2.69 -10.67 7.90
N LEU A 254 3.08 -9.42 8.05
CA LEU A 254 2.18 -8.26 8.11
C LEU A 254 2.20 -7.50 6.80
N ILE A 255 1.07 -7.50 6.10
CA ILE A 255 0.82 -6.67 4.92
C ILE A 255 0.29 -5.32 5.43
N VAL A 256 0.99 -4.23 5.13
CA VAL A 256 0.61 -2.85 5.50
C VAL A 256 0.20 -2.10 4.24
N LYS A 257 -1.03 -1.61 4.20
CA LYS A 257 -1.59 -0.97 3.00
C LYS A 257 -2.23 0.38 3.32
N SER A 258 -2.00 1.37 2.45
CA SER A 258 -2.63 2.68 2.57
C SER A 258 -4.14 2.61 2.31
N ALA A 259 -4.94 3.36 3.07
CA ALA A 259 -6.39 3.41 2.94
C ALA A 259 -6.87 4.08 1.64
N GLY A 260 -6.02 4.87 0.99
CA GLY A 260 -6.36 5.63 -0.21
C GLY A 260 -6.66 7.10 0.05
N ASN A 261 -6.77 7.89 -1.04
CA ASN A 261 -6.91 9.36 -1.03
C ASN A 261 -8.20 9.84 -1.71
N SER A 262 -9.24 9.01 -1.74
CA SER A 262 -10.40 9.23 -2.62
C SER A 262 -11.35 10.35 -2.16
N ARG A 263 -11.31 10.78 -0.88
CA ARG A 263 -12.27 11.74 -0.32
C ARG A 263 -12.24 13.14 -0.94
N THR A 264 -11.11 13.58 -1.48
CA THR A 264 -11.01 14.87 -2.19
C THR A 264 -11.28 14.79 -3.68
N SER A 265 -11.42 13.61 -4.23
CA SER A 265 -11.76 13.39 -5.63
C SER A 265 -13.29 13.44 -5.83
N THR A 266 -13.88 14.63 -5.64
CA THR A 266 -15.34 14.83 -5.58
C THR A 266 -16.01 15.00 -6.95
N GLY A 267 -15.26 14.96 -8.03
CA GLY A 267 -15.77 15.17 -9.38
C GLY A 267 -15.98 16.64 -9.74
N PRO A 268 -16.52 16.92 -10.93
CA PRO A 268 -16.89 18.29 -11.34
C PRO A 268 -18.11 18.76 -10.55
N LYS A 269 -18.43 20.03 -10.60
CA LYS A 269 -19.69 20.56 -10.04
C LYS A 269 -20.90 19.91 -10.75
N VAL A 270 -22.01 19.77 -10.02
CA VAL A 270 -23.29 19.38 -10.63
C VAL A 270 -23.60 20.35 -11.77
N GLY A 271 -23.95 19.82 -12.93
CA GLY A 271 -24.18 20.59 -14.15
C GLY A 271 -22.94 20.81 -15.05
N ASP A 272 -21.73 20.47 -14.58
CA ASP A 272 -20.53 20.49 -15.43
C ASP A 272 -20.36 19.14 -16.17
N THR A 273 -19.58 19.18 -17.25
CA THR A 273 -19.34 18.01 -18.11
C THR A 273 -18.43 16.98 -17.41
N TYR A 274 -18.76 15.71 -17.61
CA TYR A 274 -17.93 14.60 -17.15
C TYR A 274 -17.94 13.44 -18.14
N TRP A 275 -16.98 12.53 -17.97
CA TRP A 275 -16.83 11.32 -18.75
C TRP A 275 -17.08 10.09 -17.88
N ARG A 276 -17.66 9.04 -18.47
CA ARG A 276 -17.79 7.73 -17.85
C ARG A 276 -17.65 6.64 -18.92
N ARG A 277 -17.60 5.38 -18.48
CA ARG A 277 -17.54 4.24 -19.39
C ARG A 277 -18.93 3.72 -19.70
N ASP A 278 -19.12 3.24 -20.94
CA ASP A 278 -20.29 2.47 -21.33
C ASP A 278 -20.19 1.02 -20.81
N GLU A 279 -21.15 0.19 -21.17
CA GLU A 279 -21.18 -1.24 -20.79
C GLU A 279 -19.99 -2.05 -21.32
N ASN A 280 -19.31 -1.57 -22.37
CA ASN A 280 -18.12 -2.18 -22.95
C ASN A 280 -16.82 -1.59 -22.39
N GLY A 281 -16.89 -0.66 -21.43
CA GLY A 281 -15.74 0.00 -20.84
C GLY A 281 -15.16 1.15 -21.64
N LYS A 282 -15.80 1.57 -22.73
CA LYS A 282 -15.35 2.67 -23.58
C LYS A 282 -15.74 4.02 -22.97
N TRP A 283 -14.78 4.95 -22.91
CA TRP A 283 -15.03 6.31 -22.45
C TRP A 283 -15.91 7.11 -23.41
N TYR A 284 -16.92 7.78 -22.87
CA TYR A 284 -17.76 8.72 -23.60
C TYR A 284 -18.07 9.96 -22.77
N ASP A 285 -18.37 11.07 -23.46
CA ASP A 285 -18.88 12.27 -22.81
C ASP A 285 -20.32 11.99 -22.31
N ALA A 286 -20.45 11.90 -20.99
CA ALA A 286 -21.75 11.62 -20.35
C ALA A 286 -22.62 12.87 -20.19
N GLY A 287 -22.18 14.01 -20.72
CA GLY A 287 -22.90 15.27 -20.62
C GLY A 287 -22.77 15.91 -19.24
N LYS A 288 -23.85 16.45 -18.74
CA LYS A 288 -23.88 17.19 -17.47
C LYS A 288 -24.00 16.24 -16.27
N ARG A 289 -23.12 16.43 -15.28
CA ARG A 289 -23.18 15.66 -14.02
C ARG A 289 -24.53 15.88 -13.34
N PRO A 290 -25.33 14.81 -13.10
CA PRO A 290 -26.56 14.91 -12.31
C PRO A 290 -26.23 15.00 -10.82
N ASP A 291 -27.12 15.61 -10.03
CA ASP A 291 -27.02 15.69 -8.57
C ASP A 291 -27.03 14.29 -7.89
N SER A 292 -27.68 13.33 -8.54
CA SER A 292 -27.80 11.97 -8.02
C SER A 292 -26.52 11.11 -8.13
N LEU A 293 -25.46 11.64 -8.75
CA LEU A 293 -24.18 10.93 -8.88
C LEU A 293 -23.26 11.28 -7.71
N SER A 294 -22.88 10.27 -6.91
CA SER A 294 -22.10 10.42 -5.69
C SER A 294 -20.81 11.23 -5.86
N SER A 295 -20.40 11.92 -4.82
CA SER A 295 -19.18 12.72 -4.75
C SER A 295 -18.23 12.16 -3.70
N ASN A 296 -17.57 11.18 -3.70
CA ASN A 296 -16.54 10.55 -2.83
C ASN A 296 -16.14 11.27 -1.52
N ASN A 297 -16.93 12.22 -1.01
CA ASN A 297 -16.58 13.04 0.16
C ASN A 297 -17.27 12.56 1.47
N ALA A 298 -18.04 11.49 1.40
CA ALA A 298 -18.74 10.88 2.53
C ALA A 298 -17.95 9.69 3.10
N TYR A 299 -18.62 8.86 3.86
CA TYR A 299 -18.14 7.56 4.31
C TYR A 299 -18.07 6.56 3.15
N GLU A 300 -17.45 5.39 3.40
CA GLU A 300 -17.36 4.30 2.43
C GLU A 300 -16.57 4.68 1.18
N THR A 301 -15.31 5.12 1.40
CA THR A 301 -14.43 5.58 0.33
C THR A 301 -13.15 4.73 0.21
N LEU A 302 -13.12 3.57 0.86
CA LEU A 302 -12.02 2.60 0.79
C LEU A 302 -12.11 1.80 -0.51
N PRO A 303 -11.11 1.87 -1.41
CA PRO A 303 -11.15 1.08 -2.65
C PRO A 303 -10.87 -0.41 -2.36
N MET A 304 -11.34 -1.28 -3.23
CA MET A 304 -11.44 -2.75 -3.15
C MET A 304 -10.42 -3.48 -2.25
N ASP A 305 -9.17 -3.59 -2.67
CA ASP A 305 -8.14 -4.43 -2.05
C ASP A 305 -7.72 -4.01 -0.64
N VAL A 306 -7.96 -2.75 -0.25
CA VAL A 306 -7.69 -2.29 1.12
C VAL A 306 -8.73 -2.80 2.14
N ASN A 307 -9.80 -3.45 1.66
CA ASN A 307 -10.86 -4.02 2.47
C ASN A 307 -10.57 -5.46 2.94
N ALA A 308 -9.39 -6.01 2.67
CA ALA A 308 -8.95 -7.29 3.22
C ALA A 308 -9.01 -7.30 4.76
N LYS A 309 -9.27 -8.45 5.35
CA LYS A 309 -9.56 -8.59 6.80
C LYS A 309 -8.32 -8.72 7.66
N ASN A 310 -7.28 -9.38 7.12
CA ASN A 310 -6.08 -9.76 7.85
C ASN A 310 -4.85 -8.92 7.47
N ILE A 311 -5.05 -7.73 6.93
CA ILE A 311 -4.01 -6.74 6.64
C ILE A 311 -4.16 -5.53 7.55
N LEU A 312 -3.09 -4.75 7.70
CA LEU A 312 -3.13 -3.47 8.39
C LEU A 312 -3.41 -2.33 7.40
N THR A 313 -4.65 -1.87 7.34
CA THR A 313 -5.03 -0.70 6.54
C THR A 313 -4.78 0.57 7.33
N VAL A 314 -4.02 1.50 6.75
CA VAL A 314 -3.53 2.71 7.41
C VAL A 314 -4.09 3.96 6.75
N GLY A 315 -4.82 4.77 7.52
CA GLY A 315 -5.31 6.08 7.12
C GLY A 315 -4.34 7.20 7.47
N ALA A 316 -4.61 8.42 6.99
CA ALA A 316 -3.74 9.57 7.13
C ALA A 316 -4.34 10.64 8.06
N VAL A 317 -3.55 11.09 9.05
CA VAL A 317 -3.80 12.26 9.88
C VAL A 317 -2.79 13.36 9.57
N GLN A 318 -3.06 14.55 10.06
CA GLN A 318 -2.09 15.66 10.06
C GLN A 318 -0.93 15.35 11.00
N GLY A 319 0.28 15.80 10.66
CA GLY A 319 1.46 15.63 11.49
C GLY A 319 1.30 16.25 12.87
N ILE A 320 1.69 15.50 13.91
CA ILE A 320 1.58 15.92 15.31
C ILE A 320 2.99 16.25 15.82
N ALA A 321 3.42 17.49 15.64
CA ALA A 321 4.78 17.93 15.95
C ALA A 321 5.19 17.71 17.43
N ALA A 322 4.22 17.72 18.36
CA ALA A 322 4.44 17.43 19.78
C ALA A 322 4.41 15.92 20.11
N GLY A 323 4.09 15.08 19.12
CA GLY A 323 3.79 13.66 19.31
C GLY A 323 2.36 13.42 19.83
N TYR A 324 1.83 12.24 19.50
CA TYR A 324 0.49 11.84 19.95
C TYR A 324 0.43 11.70 21.47
N SER A 325 -0.56 12.30 22.11
CA SER A 325 -0.82 12.17 23.54
C SER A 325 -2.29 11.87 23.87
N LYS A 326 -3.24 12.31 23.05
CA LYS A 326 -4.68 12.10 23.25
C LYS A 326 -5.40 12.03 21.89
N LYS A 327 -6.59 11.46 21.86
CA LYS A 327 -7.35 11.22 20.62
C LYS A 327 -7.64 12.49 19.81
N GLU A 328 -7.78 13.63 20.46
CA GLU A 328 -8.05 14.92 19.81
C GLU A 328 -6.85 15.46 19.03
N ASP A 329 -5.64 14.93 19.26
CA ASP A 329 -4.45 15.29 18.49
C ASP A 329 -4.48 14.67 17.08
N ALA A 330 -5.24 13.58 16.89
CA ALA A 330 -5.35 12.87 15.63
C ALA A 330 -6.42 13.51 14.73
N ILE A 331 -6.02 14.47 13.91
CA ILE A 331 -6.90 15.14 12.96
C ILE A 331 -6.75 14.48 11.59
N MET A 332 -7.83 13.84 11.11
CA MET A 332 -7.82 13.19 9.79
C MET A 332 -7.54 14.23 8.70
N THR A 333 -6.72 13.84 7.72
CA THR A 333 -6.54 14.64 6.50
C THR A 333 -7.83 14.68 5.69
N SER A 334 -7.97 15.71 4.86
CA SER A 334 -9.16 15.83 4.01
C SER A 334 -9.30 14.70 2.97
N PHE A 335 -8.18 14.12 2.56
CA PHE A 335 -8.11 13.14 1.46
C PHE A 335 -8.19 11.69 1.92
N SER A 336 -7.77 11.35 3.16
CA SER A 336 -7.68 9.96 3.61
C SER A 336 -9.02 9.24 3.52
N SER A 337 -9.05 8.14 2.79
CA SER A 337 -10.24 7.30 2.71
C SER A 337 -10.57 6.63 4.04
N TRP A 338 -11.82 6.33 4.27
CA TRP A 338 -12.34 5.60 5.41
C TRP A 338 -13.59 4.79 5.06
N GLY A 339 -13.94 3.82 5.95
CA GLY A 339 -15.09 2.97 5.83
C GLY A 339 -16.43 3.60 6.19
N PRO A 340 -17.41 2.78 6.52
CA PRO A 340 -17.30 1.32 6.68
C PRO A 340 -17.00 0.60 5.34
N THR A 341 -16.77 -0.72 5.42
CA THR A 341 -16.81 -1.62 4.27
C THR A 341 -18.24 -2.07 4.01
N ASP A 342 -18.57 -2.64 2.84
CA ASP A 342 -19.90 -3.15 2.49
C ASP A 342 -20.46 -4.15 3.52
N ASP A 343 -19.59 -4.94 4.13
CA ASP A 343 -19.95 -5.89 5.20
C ASP A 343 -19.97 -5.26 6.60
N GLY A 344 -19.88 -3.94 6.71
CA GLY A 344 -20.01 -3.16 7.95
C GLY A 344 -18.78 -3.10 8.84
N ARG A 345 -17.59 -3.56 8.39
CA ARG A 345 -16.36 -3.47 9.18
C ARG A 345 -15.84 -2.03 9.23
N ILE A 346 -15.22 -1.68 10.33
CA ILE A 346 -14.54 -0.41 10.50
C ILE A 346 -13.12 -0.52 9.92
N LYS A 347 -12.80 0.36 8.98
CA LYS A 347 -11.48 0.59 8.39
C LYS A 347 -11.26 2.11 8.23
N PRO A 348 -10.04 2.63 8.20
CA PRO A 348 -8.76 1.91 8.38
C PRO A 348 -8.62 1.37 9.80
N ASP A 349 -7.67 0.43 10.00
CA ASP A 349 -7.40 -0.18 11.30
C ASP A 349 -6.69 0.79 12.25
N ILE A 350 -5.78 1.59 11.68
CA ILE A 350 -5.03 2.64 12.38
C ILE A 350 -4.86 3.86 11.47
N VAL A 351 -4.38 4.95 12.06
CA VAL A 351 -3.98 6.15 11.32
C VAL A 351 -2.56 6.56 11.69
N THR A 352 -1.86 7.16 10.73
CA THR A 352 -0.53 7.75 10.94
C THR A 352 -0.44 9.07 10.23
N ASP A 353 0.66 9.80 10.47
CA ASP A 353 0.96 10.99 9.70
C ASP A 353 1.04 10.70 8.21
N GLY A 354 0.32 11.45 7.42
CA GLY A 354 0.26 11.32 5.97
C GLY A 354 0.12 12.67 5.26
N GLN A 355 0.49 13.77 5.89
CA GLN A 355 0.39 15.10 5.28
C GLN A 355 1.73 15.85 5.38
N SER A 356 2.28 16.27 4.24
CA SER A 356 3.52 17.04 4.13
C SER A 356 4.77 16.31 4.68
N VAL A 357 4.97 15.01 4.37
CA VAL A 357 6.09 14.13 4.79
C VAL A 357 7.38 14.48 4.05
N TYR A 358 8.44 14.76 4.76
CA TYR A 358 9.76 15.02 4.19
C TYR A 358 10.57 13.72 4.07
N SER A 359 11.03 13.40 2.87
CA SER A 359 11.76 12.16 2.58
C SER A 359 12.65 12.29 1.34
N THR A 360 13.25 11.19 0.92
CA THR A 360 14.10 11.08 -0.27
C THR A 360 13.30 11.24 -1.57
N THR A 361 13.96 11.71 -2.63
CA THR A 361 13.38 11.80 -3.98
C THR A 361 14.32 11.18 -5.01
N ASN A 362 13.81 10.88 -6.22
CA ASN A 362 14.64 10.32 -7.29
C ASN A 362 15.46 11.35 -8.07
N ASN A 363 15.30 12.65 -7.77
CA ASN A 363 15.96 13.72 -8.52
C ASN A 363 17.36 14.04 -8.02
N ASN A 364 17.74 13.54 -6.86
CA ASN A 364 18.98 13.91 -6.21
C ASN A 364 19.65 12.71 -5.54
N ASP A 365 20.89 12.42 -5.91
CA ASP A 365 21.72 11.42 -5.22
C ASP A 365 22.36 11.97 -3.96
N SER A 366 22.27 13.28 -3.75
CA SER A 366 22.69 14.00 -2.54
C SER A 366 21.45 14.49 -1.79
N SER A 367 21.35 14.19 -0.53
CA SER A 367 20.35 14.73 0.39
C SER A 367 20.47 16.23 0.55
#